data_fd377be879a92865cd1fe1a4724bf63b
#
_entry.id   fd377be879a92865cd1fe1a4724bf63b
#
_cell.length_a   1.000
_cell.length_b   1.000
_cell.length_c   1.000
_cell.angle_alpha   90.00
_cell.angle_beta   90.00
_cell.angle_gamma   90.00
#
_symmetry.space_group_name_H-M   'P 1'
#
loop_
_entity.id
_entity.type
_entity.pdbx_description
1 polymer ?
#
loop_
_entity_poly.entity_id
_entity_poly.type
_entity_poly.pdbx_seq_one_letter_code
_entity_poly.pdbx_strand_id
1 'polypeptide(L)'
;MISYAELATMTNFSFLRGASNPEDFVGRAVLLGHTGIGIADRNTLAGVVRAYGALQDLRREGLPAPQKVREGSGPGEYAWVVDGKSREWADFSDAIKARAESFTLFAGARLVFMDGTPDIIAYPENRAGWARLCRLLTHGKRLAKKGECSLCREDLLSDCTDLQLIVMPPLVLDGFEAHVRVIAKAAPNNVWLAASLHLKGDDSRVLHRLSGVAKSSNVPLIAVNDVLYDIPEQRPVQDILTCIREGLRIEAAGTRLEANAERHLKSPEEMERLFRDYPSAVAATQDLLRRISFSLGELKYEYPEEPVPAG
;
A
#
# COMPACT_ATOMS: atom_id res chain seq x y z
N MET A 1 21.58 -6.79 3.03
CA MET A 1 20.49 -5.82 2.87
C MET A 1 19.18 -6.53 3.19
N ILE A 2 18.36 -5.93 4.02
CA ILE A 2 17.06 -6.47 4.42
C ILE A 2 16.10 -6.29 3.25
N SER A 3 15.41 -7.35 2.86
CA SER A 3 14.43 -7.30 1.78
C SER A 3 13.03 -7.09 2.38
N TYR A 4 12.41 -5.94 2.12
CA TYR A 4 11.07 -5.60 2.56
C TYR A 4 10.30 -4.87 1.46
N ALA A 5 9.01 -5.13 1.36
CA ALA A 5 8.07 -4.36 0.54
C ALA A 5 6.89 -3.92 1.41
N GLU A 6 6.52 -2.65 1.36
CA GLU A 6 5.27 -2.19 1.98
C GLU A 6 4.07 -2.56 1.10
N LEU A 7 3.10 -3.24 1.69
CA LEU A 7 1.95 -3.81 0.97
C LEU A 7 0.60 -3.25 1.43
N ALA A 8 0.61 -2.20 2.23
CA ALA A 8 -0.62 -1.58 2.72
C ALA A 8 -0.54 -0.04 2.62
N THR A 9 -0.26 0.46 1.41
CA THR A 9 -0.13 1.90 1.16
C THR A 9 -1.44 2.48 0.64
N MET A 10 -1.96 3.46 1.34
CA MET A 10 -3.17 4.20 0.98
C MET A 10 -2.79 5.62 0.55
N THR A 11 -3.05 5.95 -0.71
CA THR A 11 -2.73 7.26 -1.29
C THR A 11 -3.87 8.27 -1.14
N ASN A 12 -3.67 9.51 -1.60
CA ASN A 12 -4.72 10.53 -1.66
C ASN A 12 -5.88 10.18 -2.60
N PHE A 13 -5.77 9.12 -3.41
CA PHE A 13 -6.88 8.53 -4.16
C PHE A 13 -7.87 7.76 -3.28
N SER A 14 -7.49 7.44 -2.06
CA SER A 14 -8.40 7.09 -0.97
C SER A 14 -8.91 8.39 -0.34
N PHE A 15 -9.92 9.00 -0.97
CA PHE A 15 -10.40 10.35 -0.70
C PHE A 15 -10.59 10.63 0.80
N LEU A 16 -9.95 11.70 1.29
CA LEU A 16 -9.91 12.13 2.70
C LEU A 16 -9.34 11.07 3.67
N ARG A 17 -8.48 10.16 3.18
CA ARG A 17 -7.87 9.10 4.00
C ARG A 17 -6.36 9.03 3.86
N GLY A 18 -5.80 8.96 2.67
CA GLY A 18 -4.36 9.09 2.43
C GLY A 18 -3.95 10.55 2.23
N ALA A 19 -2.78 10.95 2.74
CA ALA A 19 -2.32 12.35 2.68
C ALA A 19 -1.26 12.58 1.58
N SER A 20 -0.57 11.55 1.12
CA SER A 20 0.48 11.69 0.11
C SER A 20 0.05 11.19 -1.27
N ASN A 21 0.68 11.72 -2.32
CA ASN A 21 0.44 11.28 -3.68
C ASN A 21 1.10 9.92 -3.97
N PRO A 22 0.61 9.15 -4.95
CA PRO A 22 1.25 7.90 -5.35
C PRO A 22 2.72 8.06 -5.75
N GLU A 23 3.06 9.18 -6.40
CA GLU A 23 4.40 9.53 -6.85
C GLU A 23 5.37 9.70 -5.67
N ASP A 24 4.93 10.36 -4.60
CA ASP A 24 5.71 10.59 -3.37
C ASP A 24 6.03 9.24 -2.69
N PHE A 25 5.05 8.34 -2.62
CA PHE A 25 5.23 7.00 -2.07
C PHE A 25 6.25 6.17 -2.87
N VAL A 26 6.15 6.16 -4.20
CA VAL A 26 7.08 5.40 -5.05
C VAL A 26 8.50 5.94 -4.90
N GLY A 27 8.68 7.26 -5.01
CA GLY A 27 9.98 7.90 -4.82
C GLY A 27 10.57 7.60 -3.46
N ARG A 28 9.77 7.74 -2.40
CA ARG A 28 10.20 7.48 -1.02
C ARG A 28 10.57 6.01 -0.79
N ALA A 29 9.79 5.06 -1.30
CA ALA A 29 10.06 3.63 -1.16
C ALA A 29 11.39 3.23 -1.83
N VAL A 30 11.65 3.73 -3.04
CA VAL A 30 12.93 3.50 -3.74
C VAL A 30 14.09 4.13 -2.96
N LEU A 31 13.93 5.35 -2.45
CA LEU A 31 14.92 6.01 -1.59
C LEU A 31 15.25 5.22 -0.33
N LEU A 32 14.25 4.69 0.34
CA LEU A 32 14.40 3.90 1.56
C LEU A 32 14.97 2.49 1.30
N GLY A 33 15.07 2.04 0.05
CA GLY A 33 15.61 0.73 -0.30
C GLY A 33 14.61 -0.41 -0.19
N HIS A 34 13.31 -0.13 -0.32
CA HIS A 34 12.31 -1.18 -0.45
C HIS A 34 12.52 -2.00 -1.72
N THR A 35 12.16 -3.27 -1.69
CA THR A 35 12.14 -4.13 -2.89
C THR A 35 10.90 -3.91 -3.75
N GLY A 36 9.87 -3.29 -3.17
CA GLY A 36 8.62 -2.96 -3.85
C GLY A 36 7.65 -2.21 -2.97
N ILE A 37 6.57 -1.73 -3.57
CA ILE A 37 5.45 -1.09 -2.88
C ILE A 37 4.12 -1.53 -3.47
N GLY A 38 3.14 -1.79 -2.62
CA GLY A 38 1.77 -2.07 -2.99
C GLY A 38 0.87 -0.85 -2.81
N ILE A 39 0.30 -0.35 -3.87
CA ILE A 39 -0.75 0.68 -3.79
C ILE A 39 -2.08 -0.01 -3.59
N ALA A 40 -2.74 0.29 -2.47
CA ALA A 40 -3.96 -0.36 -2.00
C ALA A 40 -5.00 0.69 -1.56
N ASP A 41 -5.47 1.47 -2.50
CA ASP A 41 -6.49 2.49 -2.24
C ASP A 41 -7.87 1.88 -1.97
N ARG A 42 -8.67 2.57 -1.15
CA ARG A 42 -9.97 2.11 -0.70
C ARG A 42 -10.98 2.01 -1.86
N ASN A 43 -11.35 0.78 -2.22
CA ASN A 43 -12.30 0.47 -3.28
C ASN A 43 -12.00 1.15 -4.62
N THR A 44 -10.72 1.40 -4.94
CA THR A 44 -10.30 2.04 -6.18
C THR A 44 -8.90 1.62 -6.62
N LEU A 45 -8.68 1.68 -7.93
CA LEU A 45 -7.38 1.46 -8.58
C LEU A 45 -6.85 2.77 -9.20
N ALA A 46 -7.46 3.91 -8.91
CA ALA A 46 -7.16 5.16 -9.61
C ALA A 46 -5.74 5.68 -9.35
N GLY A 47 -5.17 5.45 -8.14
CA GLY A 47 -3.82 5.87 -7.78
C GLY A 47 -2.70 5.07 -8.46
N VAL A 48 -3.01 3.83 -8.87
CA VAL A 48 -2.01 2.88 -9.38
C VAL A 48 -1.33 3.36 -10.66
N VAL A 49 -2.08 4.03 -11.56
CA VAL A 49 -1.55 4.52 -12.85
C VAL A 49 -0.50 5.61 -12.62
N ARG A 50 -0.74 6.52 -11.65
CA ARG A 50 0.24 7.56 -11.30
C ARG A 50 1.49 6.97 -10.65
N ALA A 51 1.32 6.00 -9.75
CA ALA A 51 2.44 5.27 -9.16
C ALA A 51 3.28 4.57 -10.24
N TYR A 52 2.62 3.96 -11.24
CA TYR A 52 3.31 3.32 -12.35
C TYR A 52 4.08 4.33 -13.22
N GLY A 53 3.46 5.46 -13.55
CA GLY A 53 4.13 6.54 -14.28
C GLY A 53 5.37 7.02 -13.55
N ALA A 54 5.27 7.32 -12.26
CA ALA A 54 6.39 7.76 -11.44
C ALA A 54 7.54 6.74 -11.41
N LEU A 55 7.23 5.44 -11.32
CA LEU A 55 8.26 4.39 -11.39
C LEU A 55 8.94 4.36 -12.76
N GLN A 56 8.19 4.51 -13.86
CA GLN A 56 8.79 4.58 -15.20
C GLN A 56 9.69 5.82 -15.37
N ASP A 57 9.27 6.95 -14.82
CA ASP A 57 10.09 8.18 -14.85
C ASP A 57 11.38 8.02 -14.04
N LEU A 58 11.31 7.42 -12.84
CA LEU A 58 12.51 7.10 -12.05
C LEU A 58 13.48 6.15 -12.78
N ARG A 59 12.95 5.17 -13.49
CA ARG A 59 13.75 4.22 -14.28
C ARG A 59 14.44 4.92 -15.47
N ARG A 60 13.73 5.85 -16.11
CA ARG A 60 14.24 6.57 -17.30
C ARG A 60 15.20 7.70 -16.93
N GLU A 61 14.83 8.51 -15.97
CA GLU A 61 15.46 9.80 -15.69
C GLU A 61 16.20 9.85 -14.36
N GLY A 62 15.90 8.91 -13.44
CA GLY A 62 16.32 9.03 -12.04
C GLY A 62 15.50 10.07 -11.28
N LEU A 63 16.04 10.57 -10.17
CA LEU A 63 15.39 11.65 -9.44
C LEU A 63 15.60 13.00 -10.15
N PRO A 64 14.57 13.86 -10.20
CA PRO A 64 14.73 15.21 -10.71
C PRO A 64 15.76 15.98 -9.86
N ALA A 65 16.60 16.77 -10.50
CA ALA A 65 17.56 17.62 -9.80
C ALA A 65 16.82 18.54 -8.80
N PRO A 66 17.36 18.74 -7.58
CA PRO A 66 16.73 19.60 -6.61
C PRO A 66 16.59 21.01 -7.20
N GLN A 67 15.38 21.53 -7.22
CA GLN A 67 15.18 22.93 -7.60
C GLN A 67 15.92 23.80 -6.60
N LYS A 68 16.75 24.75 -7.09
CA LYS A 68 17.40 25.74 -6.22
C LYS A 68 16.32 26.41 -5.38
N VAL A 69 16.35 26.16 -4.08
CA VAL A 69 15.53 26.89 -3.12
C VAL A 69 15.88 28.37 -3.27
N ARG A 70 14.86 29.22 -3.41
CA ARG A 70 15.04 30.67 -3.54
C ARG A 70 16.06 31.16 -2.51
N GLU A 71 17.00 31.99 -2.97
CA GLU A 71 17.96 32.71 -2.14
C GLU A 71 17.26 33.35 -0.93
N GLY A 72 17.63 32.91 0.27
CA GLY A 72 17.08 33.43 1.53
C GLY A 72 17.07 32.43 2.69
N SER A 73 17.17 31.16 2.44
CA SER A 73 17.36 30.15 3.49
C SER A 73 18.85 29.80 3.53
N GLY A 74 19.49 29.88 4.70
CA GLY A 74 20.91 29.65 4.86
C GLY A 74 21.40 28.34 4.24
N PRO A 75 22.72 28.20 3.98
CA PRO A 75 23.27 27.09 3.25
C PRO A 75 23.15 25.80 4.03
N GLY A 76 22.06 25.08 3.83
CA GLY A 76 22.04 23.65 4.08
C GLY A 76 22.61 22.98 2.84
N GLU A 77 23.87 22.59 2.87
CA GLU A 77 24.38 21.60 1.97
C GLU A 77 23.56 20.34 2.16
N TYR A 78 22.65 20.04 1.25
CA TYR A 78 21.95 18.76 1.24
C TYR A 78 22.94 17.68 0.78
N ALA A 79 23.70 17.14 1.74
CA ALA A 79 24.44 15.93 1.51
C ALA A 79 23.44 14.79 1.35
N TRP A 80 23.27 14.30 0.14
CA TRP A 80 22.48 13.11 -0.13
C TRP A 80 23.23 11.89 0.39
N VAL A 81 22.61 11.16 1.31
CA VAL A 81 23.20 9.97 1.89
C VAL A 81 22.49 8.73 1.33
N VAL A 82 23.23 7.93 0.59
CA VAL A 82 22.79 6.59 0.16
C VAL A 82 23.75 5.58 0.78
N ASP A 83 23.22 4.56 1.46
CA ASP A 83 24.02 3.50 2.12
C ASP A 83 25.08 4.07 3.09
N GLY A 84 24.74 5.15 3.79
CA GLY A 84 25.62 5.80 4.75
C GLY A 84 26.78 6.61 4.15
N LYS A 85 26.81 6.80 2.81
CA LYS A 85 27.86 7.56 2.11
C LYS A 85 27.29 8.84 1.50
N SER A 86 27.94 9.96 1.72
CA SER A 86 27.67 11.22 1.00
C SER A 86 28.07 11.06 -0.47
N ARG A 87 27.20 11.47 -1.40
CA ARG A 87 27.43 11.38 -2.85
C ARG A 87 27.08 12.69 -3.52
N GLU A 88 27.71 12.97 -4.68
CA GLU A 88 27.25 14.02 -5.57
C GLU A 88 25.86 13.67 -6.14
N TRP A 89 25.12 14.69 -6.57
CA TRP A 89 23.75 14.49 -7.07
C TRP A 89 23.66 13.49 -8.24
N ALA A 90 24.60 13.54 -9.17
CA ALA A 90 24.62 12.62 -10.31
C ALA A 90 24.76 11.15 -9.87
N ASP A 91 25.74 10.87 -9.00
CA ASP A 91 25.97 9.52 -8.46
C ASP A 91 24.78 9.01 -7.63
N PHE A 92 24.13 9.93 -6.91
CA PHE A 92 22.93 9.61 -6.14
C PHE A 92 21.77 9.26 -7.05
N SER A 93 21.52 10.06 -8.09
CA SER A 93 20.45 9.82 -9.07
C SER A 93 20.64 8.50 -9.80
N ASP A 94 21.85 8.17 -10.20
CA ASP A 94 22.18 6.90 -10.86
C ASP A 94 21.96 5.69 -9.90
N ALA A 95 22.33 5.83 -8.64
CA ALA A 95 22.07 4.78 -7.64
C ALA A 95 20.56 4.55 -7.42
N ILE A 96 19.76 5.61 -7.41
CA ILE A 96 18.30 5.52 -7.32
C ILE A 96 17.69 4.91 -8.58
N LYS A 97 18.19 5.28 -9.76
CA LYS A 97 17.78 4.67 -11.02
C LYS A 97 18.04 3.17 -11.04
N ALA A 98 19.24 2.74 -10.63
CA ALA A 98 19.57 1.33 -10.52
C ALA A 98 18.66 0.56 -9.54
N ARG A 99 18.27 1.18 -8.42
CA ARG A 99 17.28 0.60 -7.49
C ARG A 99 15.90 0.51 -8.14
N ALA A 100 15.47 1.54 -8.86
CA ALA A 100 14.17 1.57 -9.52
C ALA A 100 14.01 0.46 -10.58
N GLU A 101 15.10 0.02 -11.22
CA GLU A 101 15.08 -1.09 -12.19
C GLU A 101 14.63 -2.42 -11.54
N SER A 102 15.11 -2.72 -10.34
CA SER A 102 14.74 -3.94 -9.60
C SER A 102 13.48 -3.78 -8.72
N PHE A 103 12.95 -2.57 -8.59
CA PHE A 103 11.82 -2.26 -7.73
C PHE A 103 10.51 -2.72 -8.35
N THR A 104 9.63 -3.34 -7.55
CA THR A 104 8.34 -3.84 -8.00
C THR A 104 7.18 -2.98 -7.48
N LEU A 105 6.31 -2.56 -8.38
CA LEU A 105 5.04 -1.89 -8.04
C LEU A 105 3.89 -2.90 -8.12
N PHE A 106 3.17 -3.07 -7.01
CA PHE A 106 1.98 -3.90 -6.94
C PHE A 106 0.73 -3.06 -7.06
N ALA A 107 -0.09 -3.41 -8.06
CA ALA A 107 -1.36 -2.77 -8.33
C ALA A 107 -2.47 -3.52 -7.60
N GLY A 108 -3.00 -2.98 -6.50
CA GLY A 108 -4.04 -3.60 -5.72
C GLY A 108 -5.11 -2.63 -5.25
N ALA A 109 -6.06 -3.13 -4.49
CA ALA A 109 -7.08 -2.32 -3.84
C ALA A 109 -7.38 -2.86 -2.44
N ARG A 110 -7.65 -1.97 -1.51
CA ARG A 110 -8.24 -2.27 -0.21
C ARG A 110 -9.74 -2.36 -0.35
N LEU A 111 -10.26 -3.55 -0.32
CA LEU A 111 -11.69 -3.83 -0.37
C LEU A 111 -12.30 -3.56 0.99
N VAL A 112 -13.33 -2.74 1.00
CA VAL A 112 -14.07 -2.39 2.20
C VAL A 112 -15.51 -2.83 2.01
N PHE A 113 -16.00 -3.59 2.98
CA PHE A 113 -17.28 -4.29 2.91
C PHE A 113 -18.36 -3.61 3.75
N MET A 114 -19.62 -3.82 3.38
CA MET A 114 -20.79 -3.25 4.05
C MET A 114 -21.39 -4.19 5.13
N ASP A 115 -20.95 -5.45 5.15
CA ASP A 115 -21.50 -6.54 5.98
C ASP A 115 -20.69 -6.82 7.25
N GLY A 116 -19.77 -5.93 7.62
CA GLY A 116 -18.90 -6.12 8.79
C GLY A 116 -17.70 -7.03 8.56
N THR A 117 -17.47 -7.49 7.34
CA THR A 117 -16.24 -8.18 6.97
C THR A 117 -15.04 -7.23 7.12
N PRO A 118 -13.93 -7.69 7.72
CA PRO A 118 -12.71 -6.89 7.81
C PRO A 118 -12.22 -6.44 6.44
N ASP A 119 -11.55 -5.29 6.39
CA ASP A 119 -10.92 -4.82 5.16
C ASP A 119 -9.95 -5.89 4.63
N ILE A 120 -9.91 -6.07 3.31
CA ILE A 120 -9.01 -7.02 2.64
C ILE A 120 -8.27 -6.29 1.53
N ILE A 121 -6.94 -6.33 1.54
CA ILE A 121 -6.17 -5.87 0.40
C ILE A 121 -6.07 -7.03 -0.59
N ALA A 122 -6.44 -6.76 -1.84
CA ALA A 122 -6.39 -7.74 -2.93
C ALA A 122 -5.36 -7.31 -3.98
N TYR A 123 -4.41 -8.20 -4.27
CA TYR A 123 -3.42 -8.06 -5.32
C TYR A 123 -3.61 -9.14 -6.38
N PRO A 124 -3.73 -8.79 -7.66
CA PRO A 124 -3.82 -9.76 -8.75
C PRO A 124 -2.46 -10.44 -8.98
N GLU A 125 -2.46 -11.76 -9.08
CA GLU A 125 -1.26 -12.53 -9.41
C GLU A 125 -0.86 -12.37 -10.90
N ASN A 126 -1.88 -12.23 -11.75
CA ASN A 126 -1.74 -12.19 -13.20
C ASN A 126 -2.85 -11.33 -13.83
N ARG A 127 -2.87 -11.24 -15.16
CA ARG A 127 -3.87 -10.46 -15.91
C ARG A 127 -5.31 -10.93 -15.66
N ALA A 128 -5.56 -12.22 -15.42
CA ALA A 128 -6.89 -12.73 -15.11
C ALA A 128 -7.36 -12.25 -13.72
N GLY A 129 -6.48 -12.28 -12.71
CA GLY A 129 -6.73 -11.71 -11.39
C GLY A 129 -7.01 -10.20 -11.45
N TRP A 130 -6.25 -9.46 -12.28
CA TRP A 130 -6.53 -8.04 -12.53
C TRP A 130 -7.94 -7.81 -13.08
N ALA A 131 -8.35 -8.59 -14.06
CA ALA A 131 -9.68 -8.49 -14.64
C ALA A 131 -10.78 -8.81 -13.60
N ARG A 132 -10.54 -9.78 -12.69
CA ARG A 132 -11.45 -10.08 -11.56
C ARG A 132 -11.57 -8.92 -10.61
N LEU A 133 -10.44 -8.38 -10.15
CA LEU A 133 -10.43 -7.22 -9.23
C LEU A 133 -11.17 -6.03 -9.84
N CYS A 134 -10.95 -5.74 -11.13
CA CYS A 134 -11.67 -4.69 -11.84
C CYS A 134 -13.18 -4.95 -11.92
N ARG A 135 -13.60 -6.20 -12.20
CA ARG A 135 -15.03 -6.58 -12.22
C ARG A 135 -15.67 -6.45 -10.85
N LEU A 136 -14.99 -6.92 -9.80
CA LEU A 136 -15.46 -6.82 -8.41
C LEU A 136 -15.70 -5.36 -8.02
N LEU A 137 -14.72 -4.48 -8.25
CA LEU A 137 -14.87 -3.05 -7.97
C LEU A 137 -15.95 -2.39 -8.81
N THR A 138 -16.10 -2.79 -10.08
CA THR A 138 -17.17 -2.31 -10.97
C THR A 138 -18.53 -2.74 -10.44
N HIS A 139 -18.67 -3.99 -10.01
CA HIS A 139 -19.89 -4.51 -9.39
C HIS A 139 -20.29 -3.65 -8.18
N GLY A 140 -19.40 -3.50 -7.20
CA GLY A 140 -19.68 -2.72 -6.00
C GLY A 140 -20.00 -1.24 -6.28
N LYS A 141 -19.35 -0.62 -7.28
CA LYS A 141 -19.64 0.77 -7.67
C LYS A 141 -20.98 0.92 -8.38
N ARG A 142 -21.43 -0.08 -9.14
CA ARG A 142 -22.75 -0.05 -9.80
C ARG A 142 -23.91 -0.21 -8.82
N LEU A 143 -23.68 -0.81 -7.65
CA LEU A 143 -24.66 -0.98 -6.58
C LEU A 143 -24.75 0.21 -5.64
N ALA A 144 -23.87 1.21 -5.78
CA ALA A 144 -23.77 2.35 -4.87
C ALA A 144 -23.94 3.69 -5.60
N LYS A 145 -24.11 4.76 -4.83
CA LYS A 145 -24.11 6.13 -5.37
C LYS A 145 -22.70 6.49 -5.90
N LYS A 146 -22.65 7.50 -6.76
CA LYS A 146 -21.38 8.02 -7.29
C LYS A 146 -20.42 8.39 -6.14
N GLY A 147 -19.21 7.82 -6.20
CA GLY A 147 -18.18 8.00 -5.16
C GLY A 147 -18.19 6.94 -4.06
N GLU A 148 -19.20 6.08 -4.01
CA GLU A 148 -19.31 4.98 -3.06
C GLU A 148 -19.07 3.63 -3.74
N CYS A 149 -18.94 2.57 -2.91
CA CYS A 149 -18.80 1.20 -3.38
C CYS A 149 -19.47 0.27 -2.34
N SER A 150 -20.42 -0.55 -2.78
CA SER A 150 -21.13 -1.49 -1.93
C SER A 150 -20.66 -2.91 -2.27
N LEU A 151 -19.85 -3.49 -1.38
CA LEU A 151 -19.36 -4.86 -1.48
C LEU A 151 -19.71 -5.63 -0.23
N CYS A 152 -20.10 -6.88 -0.41
CA CYS A 152 -20.22 -7.88 0.63
C CYS A 152 -19.11 -8.93 0.49
N ARG A 153 -18.84 -9.68 1.55
CA ARG A 153 -17.84 -10.75 1.53
C ARG A 153 -18.10 -11.77 0.42
N GLU A 154 -19.35 -12.12 0.21
CA GLU A 154 -19.78 -13.09 -0.80
C GLU A 154 -19.39 -12.64 -2.22
N ASP A 155 -19.38 -11.33 -2.52
CA ASP A 155 -18.95 -10.80 -3.81
C ASP A 155 -17.48 -11.13 -4.09
N LEU A 156 -16.61 -11.01 -3.07
CA LEU A 156 -15.21 -11.42 -3.18
C LEU A 156 -15.06 -12.93 -3.25
N LEU A 157 -15.73 -13.68 -2.37
CA LEU A 157 -15.54 -15.12 -2.26
C LEU A 157 -16.17 -15.91 -3.40
N SER A 158 -17.07 -15.31 -4.19
CA SER A 158 -17.64 -15.93 -5.38
C SER A 158 -16.61 -16.27 -6.45
N ASP A 159 -15.57 -15.45 -6.61
CA ASP A 159 -14.40 -15.71 -7.46
C ASP A 159 -13.18 -14.90 -6.98
N CYS A 160 -12.40 -15.48 -6.09
CA CYS A 160 -11.13 -14.91 -5.61
C CYS A 160 -9.89 -15.62 -6.21
N THR A 161 -10.05 -16.37 -7.29
CA THR A 161 -8.95 -17.04 -8.01
C THR A 161 -7.94 -16.01 -8.54
N ASP A 162 -6.65 -16.34 -8.54
CA ASP A 162 -5.54 -15.47 -8.97
C ASP A 162 -5.46 -14.13 -8.19
N LEU A 163 -5.98 -14.09 -6.96
CA LEU A 163 -5.83 -12.96 -6.05
C LEU A 163 -5.05 -13.37 -4.80
N GLN A 164 -4.05 -12.58 -4.42
CA GLN A 164 -3.43 -12.61 -3.11
C GLN A 164 -4.22 -11.68 -2.18
N LEU A 165 -4.66 -12.19 -1.03
CA LEU A 165 -5.55 -11.50 -0.11
C LEU A 165 -4.83 -11.23 1.22
N ILE A 166 -4.69 -9.97 1.62
CA ILE A 166 -4.17 -9.59 2.93
C ILE A 166 -5.33 -9.11 3.78
N VAL A 167 -5.68 -9.90 4.81
CA VAL A 167 -6.77 -9.56 5.74
C VAL A 167 -6.24 -8.57 6.77
N MET A 168 -6.85 -7.38 6.82
CA MET A 168 -6.48 -6.32 7.75
C MET A 168 -7.21 -6.49 9.09
N PRO A 169 -6.50 -6.50 10.23
CA PRO A 169 -7.15 -6.63 11.52
C PRO A 169 -8.00 -5.38 11.84
N PRO A 170 -9.22 -5.54 12.33
CA PRO A 170 -10.01 -4.43 12.86
C PRO A 170 -9.48 -3.99 14.24
N LEU A 171 -9.95 -2.85 14.73
CA LEU A 171 -9.58 -2.36 16.06
C LEU A 171 -10.00 -3.34 17.19
N VAL A 172 -11.13 -4.02 17.02
CA VAL A 172 -11.63 -5.03 17.94
C VAL A 172 -11.50 -6.41 17.32
N LEU A 173 -10.73 -7.27 17.94
CA LEU A 173 -10.43 -8.61 17.39
C LEU A 173 -11.46 -9.69 17.75
N ASP A 174 -12.53 -9.33 18.43
CA ASP A 174 -13.58 -10.29 18.80
C ASP A 174 -14.33 -10.77 17.56
N GLY A 175 -14.40 -12.08 17.36
CA GLY A 175 -14.98 -12.68 16.14
C GLY A 175 -14.08 -12.63 14.90
N PHE A 176 -12.95 -11.93 14.94
CA PHE A 176 -12.07 -11.75 13.79
C PHE A 176 -11.53 -13.07 13.21
N GLU A 177 -11.17 -14.02 14.08
CA GLU A 177 -10.67 -15.34 13.67
C GLU A 177 -11.66 -16.09 12.76
N ALA A 178 -12.97 -15.97 13.01
CA ALA A 178 -13.98 -16.61 12.17
C ALA A 178 -13.98 -16.06 10.74
N HIS A 179 -13.79 -14.75 10.57
CA HIS A 179 -13.64 -14.13 9.25
C HIS A 179 -12.39 -14.65 8.53
N VAL A 180 -11.23 -14.67 9.23
CA VAL A 180 -9.97 -15.17 8.65
C VAL A 180 -10.12 -16.61 8.18
N ARG A 181 -10.73 -17.49 8.97
CA ARG A 181 -10.95 -18.90 8.60
C ARG A 181 -11.85 -19.07 7.37
N VAL A 182 -12.91 -18.27 7.26
CA VAL A 182 -13.82 -18.33 6.10
C VAL A 182 -13.07 -17.90 4.83
N ILE A 183 -12.28 -16.81 4.90
CA ILE A 183 -11.51 -16.32 3.76
C ILE A 183 -10.40 -17.32 3.38
N ALA A 184 -9.68 -17.86 4.37
CA ALA A 184 -8.63 -18.85 4.14
C ALA A 184 -9.15 -20.15 3.49
N LYS A 185 -10.39 -20.55 3.83
CA LYS A 185 -11.04 -21.71 3.21
C LYS A 185 -11.41 -21.44 1.75
N ALA A 186 -11.81 -20.21 1.41
CA ALA A 186 -12.20 -19.83 0.06
C ALA A 186 -11.01 -19.63 -0.88
N ALA A 187 -9.88 -19.12 -0.35
CA ALA A 187 -8.64 -18.87 -1.11
C ALA A 187 -7.44 -19.60 -0.46
N PRO A 188 -7.37 -20.94 -0.54
CA PRO A 188 -6.30 -21.72 0.10
C PRO A 188 -4.92 -21.27 -0.40
N ASN A 189 -3.99 -21.06 0.53
CA ASN A 189 -2.61 -20.60 0.29
C ASN A 189 -2.46 -19.16 -0.24
N ASN A 190 -3.54 -18.44 -0.52
CA ASN A 190 -3.51 -17.09 -1.07
C ASN A 190 -3.97 -16.02 -0.06
N VAL A 191 -4.03 -16.38 1.22
CA VAL A 191 -4.44 -15.47 2.31
C VAL A 191 -3.28 -15.22 3.26
N TRP A 192 -3.13 -13.96 3.63
CA TRP A 192 -2.15 -13.44 4.56
C TRP A 192 -2.88 -12.66 5.65
N LEU A 193 -2.38 -12.69 6.88
CA LEU A 193 -2.91 -11.88 7.97
C LEU A 193 -1.97 -10.70 8.23
N ALA A 194 -2.44 -9.49 7.99
CA ALA A 194 -1.65 -8.29 8.24
C ALA A 194 -1.33 -8.10 9.72
N ALA A 195 -0.12 -7.66 9.99
CA ALA A 195 0.31 -7.19 11.30
C ALA A 195 1.00 -5.84 11.14
N SER A 196 0.61 -4.84 11.93
CA SER A 196 1.20 -3.51 11.96
C SER A 196 1.55 -3.10 13.39
N LEU A 197 2.63 -2.33 13.55
CA LEU A 197 3.13 -1.84 14.82
C LEU A 197 3.25 -0.33 14.76
N HIS A 198 2.32 0.38 15.42
CA HIS A 198 2.22 1.84 15.39
C HIS A 198 2.60 2.51 16.70
N LEU A 199 3.34 1.83 17.57
CA LEU A 199 3.84 2.33 18.86
C LEU A 199 2.71 2.94 19.73
N LYS A 200 1.56 2.26 19.77
CA LYS A 200 0.37 2.68 20.57
C LYS A 200 0.39 2.17 22.01
N GLY A 201 1.45 1.42 22.39
CA GLY A 201 1.66 0.90 23.76
C GLY A 201 1.06 -0.49 23.99
N ASP A 202 0.21 -0.98 23.12
CA ASP A 202 -0.38 -2.33 23.22
C ASP A 202 0.02 -3.25 22.05
N ASP A 203 0.91 -2.80 21.18
CA ASP A 203 1.33 -3.47 19.94
C ASP A 203 1.78 -4.92 20.18
N SER A 204 2.62 -5.17 21.20
CA SER A 204 3.08 -6.54 21.49
C SER A 204 1.95 -7.49 21.85
N ARG A 205 0.95 -7.02 22.59
CA ARG A 205 -0.23 -7.80 22.98
C ARG A 205 -1.10 -8.08 21.74
N VAL A 206 -1.32 -7.08 20.90
CA VAL A 206 -2.10 -7.20 19.66
C VAL A 206 -1.41 -8.18 18.72
N LEU A 207 -0.08 -8.02 18.50
CA LEU A 207 0.71 -8.90 17.65
C LEU A 207 0.70 -10.35 18.13
N HIS A 208 0.78 -10.57 19.45
CA HIS A 208 0.68 -11.91 20.03
C HIS A 208 -0.70 -12.55 19.73
N ARG A 209 -1.80 -11.79 19.89
CA ARG A 209 -3.15 -12.26 19.55
C ARG A 209 -3.28 -12.58 18.05
N LEU A 210 -2.76 -11.71 17.17
CA LEU A 210 -2.74 -11.95 15.72
C LEU A 210 -1.93 -13.20 15.34
N SER A 211 -0.80 -13.43 16.02
CA SER A 211 -0.03 -14.67 15.85
C SER A 211 -0.83 -15.91 16.23
N GLY A 212 -1.65 -15.84 17.28
CA GLY A 212 -2.58 -16.88 17.64
C GLY A 212 -3.61 -17.17 16.55
N VAL A 213 -4.26 -16.12 16.05
CA VAL A 213 -5.24 -16.21 14.92
C VAL A 213 -4.59 -16.77 13.66
N ALA A 214 -3.39 -16.33 13.33
CA ALA A 214 -2.62 -16.81 12.17
C ALA A 214 -2.39 -18.32 12.25
N LYS A 215 -1.90 -18.80 13.41
CA LYS A 215 -1.64 -20.22 13.66
C LYS A 215 -2.92 -21.07 13.61
N SER A 216 -3.98 -20.64 14.29
CA SER A 216 -5.25 -21.38 14.34
C SER A 216 -6.00 -21.42 13.02
N SER A 217 -5.77 -20.44 12.16
CA SER A 217 -6.37 -20.33 10.82
C SER A 217 -5.48 -20.88 9.71
N ASN A 218 -4.27 -21.32 10.03
CA ASN A 218 -3.24 -21.75 9.07
C ASN A 218 -2.95 -20.71 8.00
N VAL A 219 -2.84 -19.44 8.41
CA VAL A 219 -2.56 -18.27 7.55
C VAL A 219 -1.28 -17.61 8.03
N PRO A 220 -0.30 -17.31 7.17
CA PRO A 220 0.92 -16.63 7.58
C PRO A 220 0.65 -15.17 7.96
N LEU A 221 1.40 -14.67 8.96
CA LEU A 221 1.48 -13.24 9.23
C LEU A 221 2.30 -12.56 8.13
N ILE A 222 1.91 -11.34 7.76
CA ILE A 222 2.66 -10.46 6.89
C ILE A 222 2.83 -9.07 7.53
N ALA A 223 4.06 -8.59 7.58
CA ALA A 223 4.36 -7.27 8.14
C ALA A 223 3.95 -6.16 7.18
N VAL A 224 3.16 -5.22 7.67
CA VAL A 224 2.78 -3.99 6.94
C VAL A 224 2.81 -2.82 7.91
N ASN A 225 2.95 -1.59 7.40
CA ASN A 225 2.82 -0.41 8.25
C ASN A 225 1.48 0.32 8.08
N ASP A 226 0.61 -0.15 7.19
CA ASP A 226 -0.73 0.43 6.92
C ASP A 226 -0.65 1.96 6.70
N VAL A 227 0.15 2.33 5.71
CA VAL A 227 0.70 3.67 5.49
C VAL A 227 -0.34 4.64 4.95
N LEU A 228 -0.39 5.86 5.50
CA LEU A 228 -1.28 6.95 5.09
C LEU A 228 -0.53 8.15 4.49
N TYR A 229 0.77 8.27 4.74
CA TYR A 229 1.65 9.33 4.23
C TYR A 229 3.08 8.82 4.08
N ASP A 230 3.82 9.42 3.18
CA ASP A 230 5.19 8.99 2.83
C ASP A 230 6.23 9.36 3.89
N ILE A 231 6.06 10.51 4.57
CA ILE A 231 6.92 11.01 5.64
C ILE A 231 6.10 11.44 6.86
N PRO A 232 6.66 11.40 8.09
CA PRO A 232 5.94 11.74 9.32
C PRO A 232 5.48 13.21 9.37
N GLU A 233 6.14 14.11 8.66
CA GLU A 233 5.79 15.54 8.56
C GLU A 233 4.45 15.79 7.85
N GLN A 234 3.93 14.80 7.11
CA GLN A 234 2.60 14.88 6.47
C GLN A 234 1.44 14.59 7.44
N ARG A 235 1.73 14.20 8.68
CA ARG A 235 0.69 13.94 9.67
C ARG A 235 -0.30 15.10 9.87
N PRO A 236 0.11 16.37 9.97
CA PRO A 236 -0.87 17.48 10.10
C PRO A 236 -1.86 17.53 8.93
N VAL A 237 -1.43 17.20 7.71
CA VAL A 237 -2.32 17.10 6.55
C VAL A 237 -3.33 15.96 6.77
N GLN A 238 -2.87 14.80 7.22
CA GLN A 238 -3.72 13.66 7.55
C GLN A 238 -4.77 14.00 8.63
N ASP A 239 -4.40 14.75 9.66
CA ASP A 239 -5.29 15.18 10.73
C ASP A 239 -6.39 16.09 10.17
N ILE A 240 -6.05 17.04 9.28
CA ILE A 240 -7.01 17.91 8.59
C ILE A 240 -7.96 17.09 7.71
N LEU A 241 -7.44 16.16 6.91
CA LEU A 241 -8.27 15.27 6.07
C LEU A 241 -9.26 14.46 6.91
N THR A 242 -8.81 13.97 8.07
CA THR A 242 -9.68 13.27 9.02
C THR A 242 -10.78 14.19 9.56
N CYS A 243 -10.44 15.43 9.96
CA CYS A 243 -11.41 16.40 10.43
C CYS A 243 -12.47 16.74 9.38
N ILE A 244 -12.05 16.93 8.12
CA ILE A 244 -12.97 17.18 6.99
C ILE A 244 -13.91 15.99 6.79
N ARG A 245 -13.38 14.76 6.80
CA ARG A 245 -14.16 13.54 6.62
C ARG A 245 -15.21 13.35 7.72
N GLU A 246 -14.83 13.63 8.98
CA GLU A 246 -15.69 13.44 10.14
C GLU A 246 -16.59 14.67 10.41
N GLY A 247 -16.42 15.77 9.67
CA GLY A 247 -17.17 17.01 9.89
C GLY A 247 -16.84 17.69 11.23
N LEU A 248 -15.60 17.59 11.71
CA LEU A 248 -15.16 18.07 13.01
C LEU A 248 -14.15 19.22 12.87
N ARG A 249 -14.08 20.06 13.90
CA ARG A 249 -12.93 20.97 14.09
C ARG A 249 -11.78 20.21 14.74
N ILE A 250 -10.55 20.63 14.46
CA ILE A 250 -9.35 19.93 14.94
C ILE A 250 -9.28 19.87 16.47
N GLU A 251 -9.72 20.93 17.15
CA GLU A 251 -9.75 21.01 18.62
C GLU A 251 -10.76 20.02 19.24
N ALA A 252 -11.76 19.58 18.46
CA ALA A 252 -12.79 18.63 18.88
C ALA A 252 -12.55 17.22 18.40
N ALA A 253 -11.51 16.98 17.59
CA ALA A 253 -11.27 15.69 16.94
C ALA A 253 -10.81 14.60 17.93
N GLY A 254 -10.00 14.95 18.95
CA GLY A 254 -9.59 14.04 20.03
C GLY A 254 -9.07 12.69 19.51
N THR A 255 -9.64 11.60 19.98
CA THR A 255 -9.25 10.22 19.61
C THR A 255 -9.65 9.80 18.19
N ARG A 256 -10.27 10.66 17.39
CA ARG A 256 -10.51 10.43 15.96
C ARG A 256 -9.25 10.59 15.13
N LEU A 257 -8.26 11.31 15.66
CA LEU A 257 -6.94 11.44 15.04
C LEU A 257 -6.06 10.24 15.40
N GLU A 258 -5.07 9.97 14.56
CA GLU A 258 -4.06 8.95 14.90
C GLU A 258 -3.27 9.38 16.15
N ALA A 259 -2.90 8.41 16.99
CA ALA A 259 -2.22 8.70 18.26
C ALA A 259 -0.84 9.34 18.07
N ASN A 260 -0.19 9.03 16.95
CA ASN A 260 1.18 9.46 16.62
C ASN A 260 1.37 9.53 15.10
N ALA A 261 2.60 9.80 14.64
CA ALA A 261 2.94 9.89 13.21
C ALA A 261 3.47 8.57 12.62
N GLU A 262 3.21 7.42 13.25
CA GLU A 262 3.84 6.15 12.88
C GLU A 262 3.30 5.51 11.59
N ARG A 263 2.23 6.04 11.01
CA ARG A 263 1.67 5.53 9.75
C ARG A 263 2.33 6.16 8.51
N HIS A 264 3.63 6.46 8.62
CA HIS A 264 4.49 6.85 7.50
C HIS A 264 5.22 5.65 6.90
N LEU A 265 5.81 5.83 5.73
CA LEU A 265 6.62 4.80 5.09
C LEU A 265 7.95 4.64 5.85
N LYS A 266 8.18 3.47 6.46
CA LYS A 266 9.37 3.15 7.25
C LYS A 266 10.42 2.44 6.39
N SER A 267 11.70 2.56 6.77
CA SER A 267 12.76 1.81 6.08
C SER A 267 12.67 0.30 6.36
N PRO A 268 13.25 -0.55 5.49
CA PRO A 268 13.35 -1.98 5.74
C PRO A 268 14.00 -2.34 7.08
N GLU A 269 15.03 -1.60 7.48
CA GLU A 269 15.74 -1.80 8.76
C GLU A 269 14.84 -1.48 9.96
N GLU A 270 14.03 -0.43 9.84
CA GLU A 270 13.06 -0.09 10.88
C GLU A 270 11.97 -1.14 10.99
N MET A 271 11.46 -1.65 9.88
CA MET A 271 10.49 -2.73 9.87
C MET A 271 11.07 -4.03 10.45
N GLU A 272 12.32 -4.39 10.14
CA GLU A 272 13.00 -5.53 10.78
C GLU A 272 13.12 -5.33 12.29
N ARG A 273 13.53 -4.12 12.74
CA ARG A 273 13.64 -3.79 14.16
C ARG A 273 12.30 -3.92 14.89
N LEU A 274 11.22 -3.43 14.30
CA LEU A 274 9.88 -3.51 14.85
C LEU A 274 9.39 -4.96 14.96
N PHE A 275 9.65 -5.76 13.93
CA PHE A 275 9.21 -7.16 13.84
C PHE A 275 10.30 -8.17 14.27
N ARG A 276 11.30 -7.76 15.07
CA ARG A 276 12.41 -8.63 15.50
C ARG A 276 11.96 -9.96 16.11
N ASP A 277 10.82 -9.98 16.81
CA ASP A 277 10.27 -11.18 17.44
C ASP A 277 9.41 -12.02 16.46
N TYR A 278 9.14 -11.49 15.25
CA TYR A 278 8.36 -12.12 14.19
C TYR A 278 9.02 -11.90 12.80
N PRO A 279 10.30 -12.28 12.62
CA PRO A 279 11.03 -12.00 11.37
C PRO A 279 10.39 -12.67 10.15
N SER A 280 9.68 -13.78 10.34
CA SER A 280 8.92 -14.43 9.28
C SER A 280 7.82 -13.56 8.67
N ALA A 281 7.27 -12.60 9.44
CA ALA A 281 6.27 -11.68 8.91
C ALA A 281 6.88 -10.66 7.93
N VAL A 282 8.12 -10.24 8.16
CA VAL A 282 8.89 -9.40 7.21
C VAL A 282 9.24 -10.21 5.96
N ALA A 283 9.75 -11.44 6.13
CA ALA A 283 10.08 -12.35 5.03
C ALA A 283 8.85 -12.67 4.15
N ALA A 284 7.65 -12.76 4.75
CA ALA A 284 6.39 -13.02 4.05
C ALA A 284 6.09 -11.98 2.97
N THR A 285 6.59 -10.74 3.10
CA THR A 285 6.44 -9.74 2.04
C THR A 285 7.12 -10.18 0.75
N GLN A 286 8.30 -10.82 0.85
CA GLN A 286 9.03 -11.34 -0.29
C GLN A 286 8.37 -12.61 -0.86
N ASP A 287 7.71 -13.42 0.01
CA ASP A 287 6.97 -14.59 -0.44
C ASP A 287 5.76 -14.18 -1.28
N LEU A 288 5.05 -13.15 -0.87
CA LEU A 288 3.94 -12.58 -1.64
C LEU A 288 4.44 -11.96 -2.95
N LEU A 289 5.56 -11.22 -2.92
CA LEU A 289 6.19 -10.66 -4.10
C LEU A 289 6.38 -11.71 -5.21
N ARG A 290 6.93 -12.88 -4.85
CA ARG A 290 7.22 -13.96 -5.80
C ARG A 290 5.99 -14.59 -6.45
N ARG A 291 4.80 -14.39 -5.87
CA ARG A 291 3.54 -14.94 -6.40
C ARG A 291 2.87 -14.02 -7.42
N ILE A 292 3.25 -12.75 -7.46
CA ILE A 292 2.65 -11.75 -8.34
C ILE A 292 3.55 -11.54 -9.54
N SER A 293 3.05 -11.90 -10.71
CA SER A 293 3.70 -11.65 -12.01
C SER A 293 3.08 -10.48 -12.76
N PHE A 294 1.88 -10.04 -12.36
CA PHE A 294 1.14 -8.98 -13.06
C PHE A 294 1.86 -7.63 -13.00
N SER A 295 1.96 -6.99 -14.15
CA SER A 295 2.40 -5.59 -14.29
C SER A 295 1.44 -4.80 -15.15
N LEU A 296 1.24 -3.51 -14.83
CA LEU A 296 0.45 -2.61 -15.67
C LEU A 296 1.01 -2.47 -17.09
N GLY A 297 2.31 -2.72 -17.29
CA GLY A 297 2.93 -2.74 -18.61
C GLY A 297 2.40 -3.82 -19.56
N GLU A 298 1.71 -4.86 -19.03
CA GLU A 298 1.05 -5.88 -19.84
C GLU A 298 -0.26 -5.40 -20.46
N LEU A 299 -0.82 -4.29 -19.96
CA LEU A 299 -2.08 -3.74 -20.44
C LEU A 299 -1.82 -2.88 -21.68
N LYS A 300 -1.71 -3.53 -22.83
CA LYS A 300 -1.65 -2.83 -24.12
C LYS A 300 -3.08 -2.55 -24.56
N TYR A 301 -3.35 -1.29 -24.85
CA TYR A 301 -4.62 -0.87 -25.44
C TYR A 301 -4.45 -0.80 -26.96
N GLU A 302 -5.18 -1.64 -27.67
CA GLU A 302 -5.31 -1.55 -29.13
C GLU A 302 -6.53 -0.68 -29.42
N TYR A 303 -6.31 0.50 -29.99
CA TYR A 303 -7.41 1.31 -30.49
C TYR A 303 -8.05 0.59 -31.67
N PRO A 304 -9.40 0.48 -31.73
CA PRO A 304 -10.05 0.00 -32.93
C PRO A 304 -9.67 0.92 -34.10
N GLU A 305 -9.28 0.31 -35.21
CA GLU A 305 -9.06 1.07 -36.46
C GLU A 305 -10.37 1.76 -36.81
N GLU A 306 -10.36 3.09 -36.94
CA GLU A 306 -11.52 3.79 -37.48
C GLU A 306 -11.71 3.33 -38.94
N PRO A 307 -12.87 2.82 -39.32
CA PRO A 307 -13.15 2.49 -40.73
C PRO A 307 -13.08 3.79 -41.55
N VAL A 308 -12.01 3.96 -42.30
CA VAL A 308 -11.91 5.07 -43.27
C VAL A 308 -12.93 4.78 -44.37
N PRO A 309 -13.92 5.65 -44.59
CA PRO A 309 -14.85 5.47 -45.70
C PRO A 309 -14.04 5.39 -47.02
N ALA A 310 -14.31 4.35 -47.82
CA ALA A 310 -13.76 4.29 -49.18
C ALA A 310 -14.18 5.55 -49.92
N GLY A 311 -13.21 6.38 -50.32
CA GLY A 311 -13.45 7.58 -51.10
C GLY A 311 -13.90 7.30 -52.49
#